data_e7797d8a8cb172795ef4506a4ba37391
#
_entry.id   e7797d8a8cb172795ef4506a4ba37391
#
_cell.length_a   1.000
_cell.length_b   1.000
_cell.length_c   1.000
_cell.angle_alpha   90.00
_cell.angle_beta   90.00
_cell.angle_gamma   90.00
#
_symmetry.space_group_name_H-M   'P 1'
#
loop_
_entity.id
_entity.type
_entity.pdbx_description
1 polymer ?
#
loop_
_entity_poly.entity_id
_entity_poly.type
_entity_poly.pdbx_seq_one_letter_code
_entity_poly.pdbx_strand_id
1 'polypeptide(L)'
;MTLVSPGPIHGVRSATAVICDAALEYGQLEVVVNMSQMTVSQMTLTSEGESHQHRLHYLAEHVLNWSGVPVVHIRPTVFLDNPLFTWFAVPALRERDLLVLPFGTGRTSPIATSDVARTVAAVLVDPAHGIGDVYELTGPASLDIDGLATENALGLRRPIRGTDIPHETWV
;
A
#
# COMPACT_ATOMS: atom_id res chain seq x y z
N MET A 1 3.15 18.75 5.16
CA MET A 1 4.24 18.14 4.37
C MET A 1 3.90 16.69 4.16
N THR A 2 3.60 16.31 2.93
CA THR A 2 3.28 14.90 2.59
C THR A 2 4.58 14.18 2.28
N LEU A 3 4.90 13.12 3.02
CA LEU A 3 5.99 12.23 2.67
C LEU A 3 5.41 10.95 2.09
N VAL A 4 5.49 10.86 0.79
CA VAL A 4 5.37 9.60 0.07
C VAL A 4 6.79 9.05 -0.03
N SER A 5 7.12 8.02 0.72
CA SER A 5 8.40 7.35 0.59
C SER A 5 8.23 6.01 -0.11
N PRO A 6 8.55 5.92 -1.39
CA PRO A 6 9.08 4.72 -1.99
C PRO A 6 10.58 4.91 -2.16
N GLY A 7 11.33 4.87 -1.07
CA GLY A 7 12.79 4.85 -1.12
C GLY A 7 13.33 3.43 -0.92
N PRO A 8 14.61 3.18 -1.22
CA PRO A 8 15.22 1.91 -0.89
C PRO A 8 15.07 1.60 0.60
N ILE A 9 14.85 0.35 0.91
CA ILE A 9 14.44 -0.22 2.20
C ILE A 9 15.15 0.35 3.44
N HIS A 10 16.39 0.81 3.30
CA HIS A 10 17.14 1.47 4.38
C HIS A 10 16.73 2.94 4.63
N GLY A 11 16.08 3.58 3.66
CA GLY A 11 15.72 5.00 3.77
C GLY A 11 14.48 5.27 4.63
N VAL A 12 13.54 4.34 4.75
CA VAL A 12 12.26 4.57 5.47
C VAL A 12 12.49 4.87 6.95
N ARG A 13 13.32 4.10 7.64
CA ARG A 13 13.61 4.30 9.08
C ARG A 13 14.34 5.63 9.33
N SER A 14 15.35 5.93 8.52
CA SER A 14 16.11 7.17 8.65
C SER A 14 15.26 8.38 8.28
N ALA A 15 14.46 8.28 7.21
CA ALA A 15 13.56 9.35 6.80
C ALA A 15 12.50 9.65 7.88
N THR A 16 11.88 8.64 8.46
CA THR A 16 10.88 8.82 9.52
C THR A 16 11.46 9.54 10.72
N ALA A 17 12.65 9.14 11.20
CA ALA A 17 13.30 9.78 12.31
C ALA A 17 13.66 11.25 12.00
N VAL A 18 14.25 11.53 10.83
CA VAL A 18 14.59 12.89 10.40
C VAL A 18 13.36 13.78 10.31
N ILE A 19 12.24 13.24 9.85
CA ILE A 19 10.97 13.99 9.78
C ILE A 19 10.47 14.34 11.17
N CYS A 20 10.49 13.36 12.10
CA CYS A 20 10.09 13.60 13.48
C CYS A 20 10.97 14.69 14.12
N ASP A 21 12.29 14.59 13.97
CA ASP A 21 13.23 15.59 14.52
C ASP A 21 12.96 16.98 13.92
N ALA A 22 12.86 17.08 12.59
CA ALA A 22 12.58 18.35 11.92
C ALA A 22 11.20 18.91 12.33
N ALA A 23 10.18 18.08 12.43
CA ALA A 23 8.85 18.49 12.85
C ALA A 23 8.84 19.07 14.28
N LEU A 24 9.56 18.45 15.19
CA LEU A 24 9.69 18.90 16.58
C LEU A 24 10.55 20.17 16.69
N GLU A 25 11.61 20.29 15.89
CA GLU A 25 12.49 21.44 15.89
C GLU A 25 11.79 22.70 15.34
N TYR A 26 11.09 22.59 14.22
CA TYR A 26 10.44 23.74 13.57
C TYR A 26 9.06 24.08 14.13
N GLY A 27 8.38 23.15 14.80
CA GLY A 27 7.15 23.39 15.59
C GLY A 27 5.93 23.92 14.84
N GLN A 28 5.94 23.94 13.48
CA GLN A 28 4.89 24.51 12.63
C GLN A 28 4.21 23.46 11.75
N LEU A 29 4.37 22.19 12.06
CA LEU A 29 3.78 21.11 11.27
C LEU A 29 2.31 20.90 11.69
N GLU A 30 1.39 21.05 10.76
CA GLU A 30 -0.03 20.83 11.01
C GLU A 30 -0.39 19.32 10.99
N VAL A 31 0.20 18.57 10.05
CA VAL A 31 -0.02 17.13 9.93
C VAL A 31 1.05 16.44 9.11
N VAL A 32 1.36 15.21 9.48
CA VAL A 32 2.06 14.22 8.64
C VAL A 32 1.05 13.21 8.14
N VAL A 33 0.88 13.08 6.85
CA VAL A 33 0.12 11.97 6.26
C VAL A 33 1.11 10.86 5.90
N ASN A 34 1.12 9.79 6.69
CA ASN A 34 1.99 8.64 6.49
C ASN A 34 1.33 7.63 5.57
N MET A 35 1.93 7.43 4.38
CA MET A 35 1.52 6.36 3.47
C MET A 35 2.11 5.04 3.96
N SER A 36 1.28 4.24 4.60
CA SER A 36 1.58 2.90 5.08
C SER A 36 0.99 1.84 4.14
N GLN A 37 0.60 0.69 4.66
CA GLN A 37 -0.07 -0.37 3.89
C GLN A 37 -0.96 -1.25 4.76
N MET A 38 -1.98 -1.86 4.16
CA MET A 38 -3.01 -2.64 4.86
C MET A 38 -2.46 -3.79 5.71
N THR A 39 -1.38 -4.45 5.28
CA THR A 39 -0.78 -5.57 6.02
C THR A 39 -0.33 -5.18 7.43
N VAL A 40 -0.04 -3.90 7.69
CA VAL A 40 0.33 -3.41 9.02
C VAL A 40 -0.78 -3.61 10.05
N SER A 41 -2.05 -3.60 9.63
CA SER A 41 -3.20 -3.79 10.54
C SER A 41 -3.23 -5.15 11.23
N GLN A 42 -2.57 -6.15 10.64
CA GLN A 42 -2.51 -7.52 11.16
C GLN A 42 -1.18 -7.83 11.86
N MET A 43 -0.25 -6.87 11.90
CA MET A 43 1.09 -7.08 12.45
C MET A 43 1.15 -6.77 13.95
N THR A 44 2.06 -7.47 14.62
CA THR A 44 2.46 -7.25 15.99
C THR A 44 3.98 -7.14 16.09
N LEU A 45 4.51 -6.79 17.24
CA LEU A 45 5.97 -6.77 17.48
C LEU A 45 6.62 -8.15 17.26
N THR A 46 5.86 -9.22 17.44
CA THR A 46 6.32 -10.61 17.35
C THR A 46 5.88 -11.30 16.06
N SER A 47 5.29 -10.58 15.10
CA SER A 47 4.92 -11.16 13.80
C SER A 47 6.15 -11.68 13.09
N GLU A 48 6.07 -12.94 12.62
CA GLU A 48 7.09 -13.63 11.84
C GLU A 48 6.52 -13.95 10.44
N GLY A 49 7.41 -14.07 9.45
CA GLY A 49 7.03 -14.39 8.06
C GLY A 49 6.61 -13.18 7.21
N GLU A 50 6.57 -12.00 7.78
CA GLU A 50 6.29 -10.78 7.04
C GLU A 50 7.49 -10.31 6.21
N SER A 51 7.21 -9.68 5.07
CA SER A 51 8.29 -9.10 4.28
C SER A 51 9.01 -7.99 5.06
N HIS A 52 10.29 -7.80 4.75
CA HIS A 52 11.08 -6.71 5.35
C HIS A 52 10.42 -5.34 5.14
N GLN A 53 9.79 -5.11 3.99
CA GLN A 53 9.06 -3.88 3.70
C GLN A 53 7.87 -3.68 4.65
N HIS A 54 7.06 -4.72 4.89
CA HIS A 54 5.93 -4.65 5.83
C HIS A 54 6.40 -4.28 7.23
N ARG A 55 7.51 -4.92 7.66
CA ARG A 55 8.11 -4.63 8.96
C ARG A 55 8.57 -3.17 9.10
N LEU A 56 9.11 -2.59 8.04
CA LEU A 56 9.53 -1.19 8.05
C LEU A 56 8.35 -0.22 8.15
N HIS A 57 7.25 -0.48 7.45
CA HIS A 57 6.03 0.33 7.58
C HIS A 57 5.46 0.25 8.99
N TYR A 58 5.40 -0.96 9.56
CA TYR A 58 4.97 -1.16 10.95
C TYR A 58 5.80 -0.34 11.93
N LEU A 59 7.12 -0.42 11.84
CA LEU A 59 8.03 0.33 12.71
C LEU A 59 7.93 1.85 12.49
N ALA A 60 7.76 2.29 11.24
CA ALA A 60 7.60 3.71 10.92
C ALA A 60 6.34 4.30 11.57
N GLU A 61 5.21 3.58 11.54
CA GLU A 61 3.99 4.01 12.22
C GLU A 61 4.21 4.16 13.74
N HIS A 62 4.88 3.19 14.36
CA HIS A 62 5.18 3.27 15.80
C HIS A 62 6.08 4.46 16.13
N VAL A 63 7.13 4.72 15.34
CA VAL A 63 8.02 5.87 15.55
C VAL A 63 7.23 7.18 15.44
N LEU A 64 6.40 7.33 14.44
CA LEU A 64 5.54 8.51 14.26
C LEU A 64 4.58 8.70 15.44
N ASN A 65 3.92 7.64 15.89
CA ASN A 65 3.01 7.70 17.03
C ASN A 65 3.71 8.07 18.35
N TRP A 66 4.92 7.58 18.57
CA TRP A 66 5.68 7.88 19.79
C TRP A 66 6.34 9.25 19.78
N SER A 67 6.58 9.82 18.60
CA SER A 67 7.22 11.13 18.47
C SER A 67 6.37 12.31 18.95
N GLY A 68 5.05 12.13 19.05
CA GLY A 68 4.11 13.22 19.37
C GLY A 68 3.84 14.15 18.19
N VAL A 69 4.32 13.87 17.00
CA VAL A 69 4.01 14.60 15.77
C VAL A 69 2.54 14.34 15.38
N PRO A 70 1.78 15.38 14.96
CA PRO A 70 0.43 15.17 14.48
C PRO A 70 0.44 14.31 13.21
N VAL A 71 -0.07 13.07 13.29
CA VAL A 71 0.00 12.10 12.20
C VAL A 71 -1.35 11.49 11.88
N VAL A 72 -1.55 11.21 10.58
CA VAL A 72 -2.63 10.37 10.05
C VAL A 72 -2.01 9.25 9.23
N HIS A 73 -2.39 8.01 9.51
CA HIS A 73 -1.90 6.86 8.76
C HIS A 73 -2.91 6.45 7.68
N ILE A 74 -2.44 6.33 6.45
CA ILE A 74 -3.21 5.80 5.33
C ILE A 74 -2.67 4.41 5.02
N ARG A 75 -3.51 3.37 5.17
CA ARG A 75 -3.18 1.96 4.92
C ARG A 75 -3.95 1.43 3.72
N PRO A 76 -3.49 1.70 2.50
CA PRO A 76 -4.14 1.15 1.31
C PRO A 76 -3.80 -0.32 1.11
N THR A 77 -4.66 -1.03 0.41
CA THR A 77 -4.34 -2.31 -0.25
C THR A 77 -3.47 -2.06 -1.49
N VAL A 78 -3.17 -3.11 -2.25
CA VAL A 78 -2.35 -2.99 -3.46
C VAL A 78 -2.99 -2.04 -4.48
N PHE A 79 -2.20 -1.15 -5.06
CA PHE A 79 -2.67 -0.22 -6.08
C PHE A 79 -2.89 -0.92 -7.42
N LEU A 80 -3.95 -0.52 -8.14
CA LEU A 80 -4.25 -1.04 -9.48
C LEU A 80 -3.16 -0.72 -10.51
N ASP A 81 -2.42 0.36 -10.32
CA ASP A 81 -1.28 0.76 -11.15
C ASP A 81 0.08 0.26 -10.63
N ASN A 82 0.08 -0.65 -9.66
CA ASN A 82 1.29 -1.32 -9.21
C ASN A 82 1.98 -2.04 -10.39
N PRO A 83 3.33 -2.00 -10.49
CA PRO A 83 4.09 -2.72 -11.53
C PRO A 83 3.73 -4.20 -11.68
N LEU A 84 3.27 -4.86 -10.61
CA LEU A 84 2.77 -6.22 -10.64
C LEU A 84 1.64 -6.40 -11.66
N PHE A 85 0.69 -5.46 -11.71
CA PHE A 85 -0.43 -5.49 -12.65
C PHE A 85 -0.10 -4.86 -14.00
N THR A 86 0.68 -3.78 -14.01
CA THR A 86 0.89 -2.96 -15.20
C THR A 86 2.06 -3.42 -16.07
N TRP A 87 3.11 -3.98 -15.48
CA TRP A 87 4.29 -4.42 -16.23
C TRP A 87 4.42 -5.93 -16.26
N PHE A 88 4.32 -6.57 -15.10
CA PHE A 88 4.54 -8.01 -15.01
C PHE A 88 3.41 -8.83 -15.63
N ALA A 89 2.16 -8.51 -15.32
CA ALA A 89 1.00 -9.25 -15.85
C ALA A 89 0.73 -8.97 -17.33
N VAL A 90 1.08 -7.78 -17.83
CA VAL A 90 0.68 -7.31 -19.18
C VAL A 90 1.18 -8.19 -20.34
N PRO A 91 2.43 -8.71 -20.39
CA PRO A 91 2.85 -9.58 -21.49
C PRO A 91 1.98 -10.83 -21.63
N ALA A 92 1.74 -11.54 -20.53
CA ALA A 92 0.92 -12.74 -20.55
C ALA A 92 -0.54 -12.46 -20.88
N LEU A 93 -1.09 -11.33 -20.42
CA LEU A 93 -2.42 -10.86 -20.78
C LEU A 93 -2.54 -10.57 -22.26
N ARG A 94 -1.54 -9.96 -22.88
CA ARG A 94 -1.55 -9.59 -24.30
C ARG A 94 -1.39 -10.78 -25.24
N GLU A 95 -0.49 -11.69 -24.90
CA GLU A 95 -0.04 -12.76 -25.80
C GLU A 95 -0.83 -14.06 -25.62
N ARG A 96 -1.34 -14.31 -24.41
CA ARG A 96 -1.88 -15.63 -24.04
C ARG A 96 -3.24 -15.59 -23.38
N ASP A 97 -3.83 -14.42 -23.17
CA ASP A 97 -5.07 -14.22 -22.41
C ASP A 97 -4.97 -14.76 -20.96
N LEU A 98 -3.79 -14.64 -20.35
CA LEU A 98 -3.52 -15.11 -18.99
C LEU A 98 -3.16 -13.95 -18.07
N LEU A 99 -3.84 -13.89 -16.92
CA LEU A 99 -3.43 -13.07 -15.80
C LEU A 99 -2.53 -13.93 -14.89
N VAL A 100 -1.24 -13.68 -14.91
CA VAL A 100 -0.24 -14.48 -14.21
C VAL A 100 0.28 -13.67 -13.03
N LEU A 101 -0.02 -14.10 -11.79
CA LEU A 101 0.33 -13.40 -10.55
C LEU A 101 0.70 -14.39 -9.44
N PRO A 102 1.59 -14.02 -8.50
CA PRO A 102 2.03 -14.89 -7.40
C PRO A 102 1.10 -14.76 -6.17
N PHE A 103 -0.18 -15.04 -6.32
CA PHE A 103 -1.15 -14.83 -5.25
C PHE A 103 -1.53 -16.10 -4.49
N GLY A 104 -1.22 -17.28 -5.03
CA GLY A 104 -1.64 -18.53 -4.46
C GLY A 104 -3.16 -18.55 -4.23
N THR A 105 -3.56 -18.87 -3.02
CA THR A 105 -4.96 -18.80 -2.55
C THR A 105 -5.30 -17.44 -1.91
N GLY A 106 -4.39 -16.46 -1.98
CA GLY A 106 -4.57 -15.15 -1.38
C GLY A 106 -5.68 -14.35 -2.04
N ARG A 107 -6.23 -13.43 -1.28
CA ARG A 107 -7.23 -12.47 -1.76
C ARG A 107 -6.74 -11.05 -1.55
N THR A 108 -7.08 -10.15 -2.44
CA THR A 108 -6.77 -8.74 -2.34
C THR A 108 -7.94 -7.89 -2.81
N SER A 109 -7.99 -6.64 -2.37
CA SER A 109 -8.99 -5.65 -2.80
C SER A 109 -8.26 -4.47 -3.45
N PRO A 110 -7.80 -4.60 -4.71
CA PRO A 110 -6.99 -3.57 -5.36
C PRO A 110 -7.73 -2.23 -5.42
N ILE A 111 -7.02 -1.16 -5.10
CA ILE A 111 -7.56 0.20 -5.05
C ILE A 111 -6.93 1.10 -6.10
N ALA A 112 -7.70 2.02 -6.67
CA ALA A 112 -7.15 3.02 -7.58
C ALA A 112 -6.31 4.05 -6.81
N THR A 113 -5.12 4.39 -7.32
CA THR A 113 -4.26 5.41 -6.73
C THR A 113 -4.96 6.76 -6.62
N SER A 114 -5.86 7.08 -7.57
CA SER A 114 -6.67 8.29 -7.52
C SER A 114 -7.60 8.37 -6.31
N ASP A 115 -8.12 7.24 -5.83
CA ASP A 115 -9.01 7.19 -4.66
C ASP A 115 -8.21 7.43 -3.38
N VAL A 116 -7.04 6.82 -3.29
CA VAL A 116 -6.10 7.08 -2.19
C VAL A 116 -5.66 8.55 -2.19
N ALA A 117 -5.32 9.10 -3.36
CA ALA A 117 -4.92 10.50 -3.48
C ALA A 117 -6.04 11.47 -3.05
N ARG A 118 -7.31 11.16 -3.35
CA ARG A 118 -8.44 11.98 -2.87
C ARG A 118 -8.58 11.94 -1.35
N THR A 119 -8.37 10.78 -0.73
CA THR A 119 -8.39 10.64 0.73
C THR A 119 -7.25 11.46 1.36
N VAL A 120 -6.03 11.34 0.83
CA VAL A 120 -4.88 12.13 1.29
C VAL A 120 -5.17 13.64 1.15
N ALA A 121 -5.71 14.07 0.01
CA ALA A 121 -6.04 15.47 -0.22
C ALA A 121 -7.10 15.97 0.78
N ALA A 122 -8.13 15.17 1.07
CA ALA A 122 -9.15 15.53 2.06
C ALA A 122 -8.56 15.71 3.46
N VAL A 123 -7.68 14.81 3.90
CA VAL A 123 -6.96 14.94 5.17
C VAL A 123 -6.09 16.21 5.22
N LEU A 124 -5.41 16.54 4.13
CA LEU A 124 -4.56 17.73 4.07
C LEU A 124 -5.35 19.05 4.06
N VAL A 125 -6.57 19.05 3.54
CA VAL A 125 -7.46 20.24 3.54
C VAL A 125 -8.04 20.49 4.93
N ASP A 126 -8.36 19.44 5.68
CA ASP A 126 -8.92 19.54 7.04
C ASP A 126 -8.25 18.55 7.98
N PRO A 127 -7.00 18.81 8.39
CA PRO A 127 -6.22 17.86 9.16
C PRO A 127 -6.74 17.65 10.59
N ALA A 128 -7.40 18.64 11.17
CA ALA A 128 -7.83 18.61 12.57
C ALA A 128 -8.78 17.43 12.89
N HIS A 129 -9.58 17.01 11.92
CA HIS A 129 -10.54 15.93 12.07
C HIS A 129 -9.95 14.51 11.93
N GLY A 130 -8.69 14.40 11.47
CA GLY A 130 -8.07 13.11 11.20
C GLY A 130 -6.81 12.80 12.00
N ILE A 131 -6.28 13.77 12.77
CA ILE A 131 -5.05 13.55 13.53
C ILE A 131 -5.24 12.42 14.55
N GLY A 132 -4.36 11.42 14.48
CA GLY A 132 -4.40 10.21 15.30
C GLY A 132 -5.20 9.07 14.68
N ASP A 133 -5.89 9.30 13.57
CA ASP A 133 -6.67 8.28 12.88
C ASP A 133 -5.82 7.41 11.93
N VAL A 134 -6.36 6.22 11.66
CA VAL A 134 -5.86 5.28 10.68
C VAL A 134 -6.96 5.00 9.66
N TYR A 135 -6.71 5.34 8.39
CA TYR A 135 -7.64 5.06 7.30
C TYR A 135 -7.18 3.81 6.53
N GLU A 136 -7.93 2.74 6.68
CA GLU A 136 -7.73 1.50 5.92
C GLU A 136 -8.53 1.58 4.61
N LEU A 137 -7.82 1.66 3.48
CA LEU A 137 -8.41 1.90 2.18
C LEU A 137 -8.35 0.65 1.30
N THR A 138 -9.53 0.20 0.85
CA THR A 138 -9.65 -0.97 -0.02
C THR A 138 -10.39 -0.62 -1.31
N GLY A 139 -10.18 -1.42 -2.34
CA GLY A 139 -11.09 -1.46 -3.47
C GLY A 139 -12.45 -2.08 -3.08
N PRO A 140 -13.43 -2.04 -4.00
CA PRO A 140 -14.82 -2.39 -3.69
C PRO A 140 -15.06 -3.88 -3.45
N ALA A 141 -14.15 -4.75 -3.90
CA ALA A 141 -14.31 -6.20 -3.82
C ALA A 141 -13.01 -6.90 -3.41
N SER A 142 -13.14 -7.92 -2.56
CA SER A 142 -12.04 -8.84 -2.26
C SER A 142 -12.02 -9.93 -3.32
N LEU A 143 -10.93 -10.00 -4.09
CA LEU A 143 -10.76 -10.88 -5.25
C LEU A 143 -9.58 -11.82 -5.05
N ASP A 144 -9.73 -13.06 -5.46
CA ASP A 144 -8.65 -14.00 -5.73
C ASP A 144 -8.18 -13.87 -7.18
N ILE A 145 -7.27 -14.74 -7.61
CA ILE A 145 -6.71 -14.69 -8.97
C ILE A 145 -7.78 -14.82 -10.05
N ASP A 146 -8.80 -15.66 -9.83
CA ASP A 146 -9.89 -15.86 -10.79
C ASP A 146 -10.84 -14.67 -10.82
N GLY A 147 -11.12 -14.06 -9.67
CA GLY A 147 -11.86 -12.81 -9.57
C GLY A 147 -11.17 -11.67 -10.30
N LEU A 148 -9.85 -11.52 -10.08
CA LEU A 148 -9.04 -10.53 -10.81
C LEU A 148 -9.03 -10.80 -12.33
N ALA A 149 -8.94 -12.06 -12.75
CA ALA A 149 -9.02 -12.41 -14.17
C ALA A 149 -10.39 -12.09 -14.77
N THR A 150 -11.47 -12.30 -13.99
CA THR A 150 -12.84 -11.95 -14.41
C THR A 150 -12.98 -10.44 -14.62
N GLU A 151 -12.49 -9.61 -13.72
CA GLU A 151 -12.53 -8.15 -13.87
C GLU A 151 -11.70 -7.69 -15.08
N ASN A 152 -10.53 -8.29 -15.31
CA ASN A 152 -9.72 -8.02 -16.50
C ASN A 152 -10.45 -8.45 -17.79
N ALA A 153 -11.14 -9.59 -17.78
CA ALA A 153 -11.93 -10.06 -18.93
C ALA A 153 -13.06 -9.09 -19.28
N LEU A 154 -13.75 -8.54 -18.27
CA LEU A 154 -14.79 -7.52 -18.47
C LEU A 154 -14.21 -6.24 -19.09
N GLY A 155 -13.09 -5.75 -18.53
CA GLY A 155 -12.42 -4.54 -19.03
C GLY A 155 -11.87 -4.70 -20.44
N LEU A 156 -11.26 -5.84 -20.75
CA LEU A 156 -10.65 -6.13 -22.06
C LEU A 156 -11.62 -6.70 -23.08
N ARG A 157 -12.87 -7.02 -22.68
CA ARG A 157 -13.94 -7.62 -23.51
C ARG A 157 -13.51 -8.91 -24.22
N ARG A 158 -12.73 -9.73 -23.55
CA ARG A 158 -12.27 -11.05 -24.02
C ARG A 158 -12.00 -11.98 -22.85
N PRO A 159 -12.08 -13.30 -23.03
CA PRO A 159 -11.83 -14.25 -21.94
C PRO A 159 -10.40 -14.13 -21.42
N ILE A 160 -10.23 -14.01 -20.11
CA ILE A 160 -8.94 -14.05 -19.42
C ILE A 160 -9.00 -15.16 -18.38
N ARG A 161 -7.91 -15.90 -18.19
CA ARG A 161 -7.76 -16.92 -17.16
C ARG A 161 -6.74 -16.49 -16.14
N GLY A 162 -7.02 -16.72 -14.85
CA GLY A 162 -6.08 -16.58 -13.77
C GLY A 162 -5.09 -17.75 -13.72
N THR A 163 -3.83 -17.48 -13.45
CA THR A 163 -2.80 -18.49 -13.25
C THR A 163 -1.86 -18.03 -12.14
N ASP A 164 -1.75 -18.86 -11.10
CA ASP A 164 -0.77 -18.61 -10.04
C ASP A 164 0.63 -18.98 -10.49
N ILE A 165 1.62 -18.22 -10.02
CA ILE A 165 3.04 -18.56 -10.16
C ILE A 165 3.54 -19.05 -8.80
N PRO A 166 4.10 -20.26 -8.72
CA PRO A 166 4.73 -20.72 -7.49
C PRO A 166 5.79 -19.73 -7.01
N HIS A 167 5.82 -19.47 -5.70
CA HIS A 167 6.74 -18.51 -5.08
C HIS A 167 8.21 -18.78 -5.46
N GLU A 168 8.59 -20.05 -5.64
CA GLU A 168 9.95 -20.46 -6.00
C GLU A 168 10.37 -20.04 -7.42
N THR A 169 9.41 -19.77 -8.29
CA THR A 169 9.66 -19.27 -9.66
C THR A 169 9.63 -17.75 -9.78
N TRP A 170 9.24 -17.08 -8.71
CA TRP A 170 9.13 -15.63 -8.66
C TRP A 170 10.45 -14.94 -8.28
N VAL A 171 11.43 -15.66 -7.76
CA VAL A 171 12.74 -15.15 -7.27
C VAL A 171 13.75 -15.02 -8.40
#